data_d4b7b9cb476bb9eafca0df0cba8291c1
#
_entry.id   d4b7b9cb476bb9eafca0df0cba8291c1
#
_cell.length_a   1.000
_cell.length_b   1.000
_cell.length_c   1.000
_cell.angle_alpha   90.00
_cell.angle_beta   90.00
_cell.angle_gamma   90.00
#
_symmetry.space_group_name_H-M   'P 1'
#
loop_
_entity.id
_entity.type
_entity.pdbx_description
1 polymer ?
#
loop_
_entity_poly.entity_id
_entity_poly.type
_entity_poly.pdbx_seq_one_letter_code
_entity_poly.pdbx_strand_id
1 'polypeptide(L)'
;MNNAAFTLVMLPPHDETRRAWAARVADEPVGVRVLQPETTQDAVRDIAEAEAAFGVLPPEVLAAARRLRWLQAPQAAPPAGFYYPALVAHPIVVTNFREIFNDHIGAHIMAFVLAFARDFHTYLPQQARRQYQARPLDTGIVHLPEATALIVGVGGIGSEAARLCKAFGMRVIGVDARRSDKPEGVDELHGPDRLDVLLPQADFVIMTIPHTPATEGLMDRARLRRMKPSAFLINIGRGMTVRLDDLVAALHAGEIAGAGLDVFEIEPLPADHALWSAPNVLITPHTAGYGPYLDDRRLDILLDNCRRFAAGQPLRNVVDKASWF
;
A
#
# COMPACT_ATOMS: atom_id res chain seq x y z
N MET A 1 32.50 -20.53 22.42
CA MET A 1 32.18 -19.21 21.87
C MET A 1 31.33 -19.47 20.63
N ASN A 2 30.01 -19.23 20.69
CA ASN A 2 29.16 -19.35 19.49
C ASN A 2 29.61 -18.28 18.51
N ASN A 3 30.23 -18.70 17.42
CA ASN A 3 30.62 -17.77 16.36
C ASN A 3 29.31 -17.31 15.69
N ALA A 4 28.90 -16.06 15.92
CA ALA A 4 27.71 -15.48 15.27
C ALA A 4 27.91 -15.53 13.75
N ALA A 5 26.87 -15.95 13.02
CA ALA A 5 26.93 -16.03 11.56
C ALA A 5 27.07 -14.64 10.93
N PHE A 6 26.48 -13.60 11.56
CA PHE A 6 26.62 -12.19 11.16
C PHE A 6 26.18 -11.25 12.29
N THR A 7 26.51 -9.96 12.15
CA THR A 7 26.08 -8.89 13.06
C THR A 7 24.99 -8.06 12.41
N LEU A 8 23.87 -7.88 13.12
CA LEU A 8 22.76 -6.99 12.76
C LEU A 8 22.75 -5.78 13.72
N VAL A 9 22.76 -4.56 13.18
CA VAL A 9 22.55 -3.33 13.95
C VAL A 9 21.11 -2.88 13.83
N MET A 10 20.40 -2.85 14.96
CA MET A 10 19.08 -2.23 15.07
C MET A 10 19.30 -0.72 15.27
N LEU A 11 18.99 0.09 14.26
CA LEU A 11 19.23 1.53 14.28
C LEU A 11 18.21 2.28 15.18
N PRO A 12 18.62 3.33 15.91
CA PRO A 12 17.71 4.12 16.74
C PRO A 12 16.65 4.88 15.88
N PRO A 13 15.53 5.31 16.50
CA PRO A 13 15.16 5.15 17.90
C PRO A 13 14.60 3.76 18.22
N HIS A 14 14.73 3.33 19.49
CA HIS A 14 14.18 2.07 19.99
C HIS A 14 12.94 2.32 20.83
N ASP A 15 11.84 1.68 20.47
CA ASP A 15 10.65 1.50 21.31
C ASP A 15 10.65 0.08 21.94
N GLU A 16 9.65 -0.21 22.73
CA GLU A 16 9.48 -1.51 23.37
C GLU A 16 9.37 -2.66 22.34
N THR A 17 8.62 -2.45 21.28
CA THR A 17 8.45 -3.42 20.19
C THR A 17 9.79 -3.76 19.54
N ARG A 18 10.60 -2.75 19.18
CA ARG A 18 11.91 -2.98 18.55
C ARG A 18 12.90 -3.66 19.47
N ARG A 19 12.89 -3.36 20.77
CA ARG A 19 13.70 -4.06 21.77
C ARG A 19 13.29 -5.53 21.90
N ALA A 20 11.97 -5.82 21.90
CA ALA A 20 11.47 -7.19 21.87
C ALA A 20 11.87 -7.93 20.59
N TRP A 21 11.81 -7.27 19.43
CA TRP A 21 12.29 -7.87 18.16
C TRP A 21 13.79 -8.16 18.20
N ALA A 22 14.61 -7.25 18.74
CA ALA A 22 16.04 -7.47 18.89
C ALA A 22 16.37 -8.72 19.71
N ALA A 23 15.65 -8.92 20.82
CA ALA A 23 15.79 -10.13 21.64
C ALA A 23 15.42 -11.39 20.84
N ARG A 24 14.28 -11.37 20.11
CA ARG A 24 13.84 -12.51 19.30
C ARG A 24 14.82 -12.82 18.15
N VAL A 25 15.42 -11.79 17.53
CA VAL A 25 16.47 -11.98 16.50
C VAL A 25 17.74 -12.57 17.11
N ALA A 26 18.14 -12.14 18.30
CA ALA A 26 19.30 -12.67 19.00
C ALA A 26 19.14 -14.15 19.41
N ASP A 27 17.89 -14.58 19.65
CA ASP A 27 17.55 -15.96 20.01
C ASP A 27 17.46 -16.88 18.77
N GLU A 28 17.61 -16.36 17.54
CA GLU A 28 17.56 -17.18 16.33
C GLU A 28 18.71 -18.20 16.28
N PRO A 29 18.40 -19.49 15.95
CA PRO A 29 19.41 -20.58 15.93
C PRO A 29 20.56 -20.35 14.94
N VAL A 30 20.37 -19.47 13.95
CA VAL A 30 21.41 -19.12 12.96
C VAL A 30 22.55 -18.28 13.54
N GLY A 31 22.43 -17.84 14.80
CA GLY A 31 23.49 -17.11 15.50
C GLY A 31 23.65 -15.66 15.01
N VAL A 32 22.66 -14.81 15.29
CA VAL A 32 22.74 -13.37 14.98
C VAL A 32 23.27 -12.60 16.20
N ARG A 33 24.35 -11.86 16.01
CA ARG A 33 24.79 -10.87 17.00
C ARG A 33 24.00 -9.57 16.78
N VAL A 34 23.14 -9.22 17.70
CA VAL A 34 22.34 -7.99 17.61
C VAL A 34 22.99 -6.88 18.43
N LEU A 35 23.19 -5.72 17.81
CA LEU A 35 23.63 -4.49 18.44
C LEU A 35 22.50 -3.46 18.41
N GLN A 36 22.28 -2.75 19.51
CA GLN A 36 21.24 -1.74 19.69
C GLN A 36 21.85 -0.41 20.15
N PRO A 37 22.49 0.36 19.24
CA PRO A 37 23.01 1.68 19.59
C PRO A 37 21.87 2.63 19.99
N GLU A 38 22.06 3.39 21.06
CA GLU A 38 21.02 4.34 21.54
C GLU A 38 21.05 5.66 20.79
N THR A 39 22.19 6.01 20.19
CA THR A 39 22.38 7.26 19.45
C THR A 39 22.90 6.99 18.03
N THR A 40 22.74 7.96 17.13
CA THR A 40 23.35 7.90 15.79
C THR A 40 24.89 7.78 15.89
N GLN A 41 25.50 8.41 16.89
CA GLN A 41 26.95 8.38 17.09
C GLN A 41 27.43 6.97 17.49
N ASP A 42 26.67 6.28 18.33
CA ASP A 42 26.93 4.86 18.65
C ASP A 42 26.70 3.98 17.41
N ALA A 43 25.67 4.28 16.62
CA ALA A 43 25.38 3.55 15.39
C ALA A 43 26.52 3.67 14.36
N VAL A 44 27.18 4.83 14.26
CA VAL A 44 28.37 5.02 13.40
C VAL A 44 29.53 4.10 13.83
N ARG A 45 29.73 3.90 15.13
CA ARG A 45 30.75 2.97 15.63
C ARG A 45 30.37 1.51 15.36
N ASP A 46 29.13 1.16 15.67
CA ASP A 46 28.65 -0.23 15.68
C ASP A 46 28.43 -0.78 14.26
N ILE A 47 28.13 0.09 13.28
CA ILE A 47 27.89 -0.31 11.88
C ILE A 47 29.17 -0.70 11.14
N ALA A 48 30.33 -0.26 11.60
CA ALA A 48 31.59 -0.38 10.87
C ALA A 48 31.93 -1.82 10.44
N GLU A 49 31.64 -2.80 11.28
CA GLU A 49 31.93 -4.22 11.03
C GLU A 49 30.64 -5.05 10.89
N ALA A 50 29.46 -4.43 10.91
CA ALA A 50 28.18 -5.13 10.77
C ALA A 50 27.88 -5.48 9.30
N GLU A 51 27.28 -6.63 9.09
CA GLU A 51 26.85 -7.11 7.78
C GLU A 51 25.40 -6.76 7.44
N ALA A 52 24.59 -6.48 8.47
CA ALA A 52 23.15 -6.17 8.31
C ALA A 52 22.76 -5.00 9.21
N ALA A 53 21.71 -4.27 8.79
CA ALA A 53 21.07 -3.22 9.59
C ALA A 53 19.55 -3.30 9.46
N PHE A 54 18.85 -2.86 10.51
CA PHE A 54 17.41 -2.62 10.51
C PHE A 54 17.12 -1.18 10.89
N GLY A 55 16.25 -0.51 10.14
CA GLY A 55 15.78 0.84 10.49
C GLY A 55 16.03 1.87 9.39
N VAL A 56 16.05 3.15 9.80
CA VAL A 56 16.44 4.26 8.93
C VAL A 56 17.95 4.42 9.01
N LEU A 57 18.63 4.34 7.88
CA LEU A 57 20.09 4.40 7.80
C LEU A 57 20.53 5.82 7.37
N PRO A 58 21.01 6.66 8.30
CA PRO A 58 21.46 8.01 7.97
C PRO A 58 22.76 8.00 7.10
N PRO A 59 23.01 9.06 6.32
CA PRO A 59 24.20 9.13 5.46
C PRO A 59 25.53 8.92 6.18
N GLU A 60 25.68 9.48 7.39
CA GLU A 60 26.88 9.34 8.22
C GLU A 60 27.09 7.91 8.72
N VAL A 61 26.01 7.18 9.00
CA VAL A 61 26.08 5.76 9.39
C VAL A 61 26.44 4.90 8.18
N LEU A 62 25.83 5.17 7.01
CA LEU A 62 26.18 4.48 5.77
C LEU A 62 27.65 4.69 5.40
N ALA A 63 28.18 5.91 5.55
CA ALA A 63 29.56 6.24 5.25
C ALA A 63 30.58 5.48 6.15
N ALA A 64 30.18 5.11 7.36
CA ALA A 64 31.00 4.31 8.28
C ALA A 64 30.91 2.80 8.03
N ALA A 65 29.93 2.33 7.28
CA ALA A 65 29.66 0.91 7.05
C ALA A 65 30.68 0.32 6.06
N ARG A 66 31.53 -0.60 6.52
CA ARG A 66 32.56 -1.23 5.69
C ARG A 66 32.15 -2.59 5.13
N ARG A 67 31.25 -3.29 5.83
CA ARG A 67 30.86 -4.67 5.53
C ARG A 67 29.36 -4.85 5.32
N LEU A 68 28.59 -3.76 5.34
CA LEU A 68 27.15 -3.81 5.24
C LEU A 68 26.71 -4.36 3.88
N ARG A 69 25.90 -5.41 3.90
CA ARG A 69 25.36 -6.09 2.71
C ARG A 69 23.84 -6.04 2.64
N TRP A 70 23.15 -5.87 3.78
CA TRP A 70 21.70 -5.89 3.86
C TRP A 70 21.18 -4.79 4.80
N LEU A 71 20.14 -4.10 4.35
CA LEU A 71 19.32 -3.17 5.14
C LEU A 71 17.87 -3.60 5.09
N GLN A 72 17.26 -3.92 6.23
CA GLN A 72 15.82 -4.06 6.37
C GLN A 72 15.22 -2.69 6.68
N ALA A 73 14.47 -2.12 5.74
CA ALA A 73 13.73 -0.87 5.96
C ALA A 73 12.61 -1.06 6.99
N PRO A 74 12.29 -0.03 7.81
CA PRO A 74 11.37 -0.18 8.94
C PRO A 74 9.89 -0.24 8.53
N GLN A 75 9.58 0.12 7.28
CA GLN A 75 8.22 0.21 6.74
C GLN A 75 8.17 -0.29 5.30
N ALA A 76 6.96 -0.64 4.82
CA ALA A 76 6.74 -1.01 3.42
C ALA A 76 6.95 0.18 2.46
N ALA A 77 6.56 1.38 2.88
CA ALA A 77 6.82 2.64 2.20
C ALA A 77 7.56 3.58 3.18
N PRO A 78 8.89 3.59 3.18
CA PRO A 78 9.67 4.47 4.05
C PRO A 78 9.38 5.95 3.77
N PRO A 79 9.64 6.84 4.75
CA PRO A 79 9.38 8.27 4.60
C PRO A 79 10.21 8.90 3.47
N ALA A 80 9.75 10.06 3.01
CA ALA A 80 10.49 10.83 2.01
C ALA A 80 11.95 11.06 2.44
N GLY A 81 12.87 10.93 1.49
CA GLY A 81 14.31 11.06 1.77
C GLY A 81 15.00 9.78 2.26
N PHE A 82 14.26 8.69 2.49
CA PHE A 82 14.89 7.40 2.87
C PHE A 82 15.84 6.88 1.79
N TYR A 83 15.43 6.94 0.52
CA TYR A 83 16.24 6.54 -0.63
C TYR A 83 17.06 7.73 -1.15
N TYR A 84 18.01 8.23 -0.35
CA TYR A 84 18.90 9.29 -0.79
C TYR A 84 19.98 8.79 -1.79
N PRO A 85 20.60 9.67 -2.59
CA PRO A 85 21.46 9.25 -3.71
C PRO A 85 22.58 8.27 -3.31
N ALA A 86 23.23 8.47 -2.18
CA ALA A 86 24.30 7.58 -1.72
C ALA A 86 23.77 6.17 -1.36
N LEU A 87 22.56 6.06 -0.76
CA LEU A 87 21.94 4.77 -0.46
C LEU A 87 21.51 4.06 -1.76
N VAL A 88 20.96 4.81 -2.71
CA VAL A 88 20.57 4.25 -4.03
C VAL A 88 21.76 3.69 -4.76
N ALA A 89 22.89 4.42 -4.78
CA ALA A 89 24.13 4.00 -5.45
C ALA A 89 24.89 2.88 -4.71
N HIS A 90 24.66 2.70 -3.40
CA HIS A 90 25.37 1.71 -2.61
C HIS A 90 24.99 0.27 -2.99
N PRO A 91 25.90 -0.71 -3.00
CA PRO A 91 25.62 -2.09 -3.42
C PRO A 91 24.75 -2.89 -2.44
N ILE A 92 24.43 -2.39 -1.24
CA ILE A 92 23.61 -3.10 -0.27
C ILE A 92 22.25 -3.47 -0.83
N VAL A 93 21.76 -4.63 -0.46
CA VAL A 93 20.38 -5.06 -0.71
C VAL A 93 19.47 -4.38 0.32
N VAL A 94 18.41 -3.74 -0.13
CA VAL A 94 17.36 -3.19 0.75
C VAL A 94 16.13 -4.07 0.64
N THR A 95 15.55 -4.43 1.78
CA THR A 95 14.27 -5.14 1.89
C THR A 95 13.28 -4.30 2.69
N ASN A 96 11.98 -4.54 2.53
CA ASN A 96 10.93 -3.83 3.26
C ASN A 96 9.86 -4.79 3.79
N PHE A 97 8.82 -4.24 4.43
CA PHE A 97 7.70 -4.99 4.98
C PHE A 97 6.45 -4.97 4.08
N ARG A 98 6.62 -4.99 2.75
CA ARG A 98 5.47 -5.13 1.85
C ARG A 98 4.79 -6.50 2.04
N GLU A 99 3.56 -6.61 1.53
CA GLU A 99 2.73 -7.82 1.54
C GLU A 99 2.04 -8.16 2.87
N ILE A 100 2.42 -7.55 3.98
CA ILE A 100 1.77 -7.81 5.28
C ILE A 100 0.38 -7.16 5.41
N PHE A 101 0.03 -6.26 4.50
CA PHE A 101 -1.20 -5.44 4.57
C PHE A 101 -2.27 -5.90 3.58
N ASN A 102 -1.98 -6.87 2.70
CA ASN A 102 -2.83 -7.16 1.55
C ASN A 102 -4.26 -7.53 1.94
N ASP A 103 -4.42 -8.38 2.94
CA ASP A 103 -5.73 -8.82 3.45
C ASP A 103 -6.49 -7.69 4.15
N HIS A 104 -5.81 -6.86 4.96
CA HIS A 104 -6.43 -5.70 5.61
C HIS A 104 -6.93 -4.69 4.57
N ILE A 105 -6.06 -4.33 3.62
CA ILE A 105 -6.41 -3.39 2.55
C ILE A 105 -7.45 -3.99 1.61
N GLY A 106 -7.35 -5.29 1.29
CA GLY A 106 -8.36 -6.00 0.51
C GLY A 106 -9.74 -5.95 1.15
N ALA A 107 -9.81 -6.20 2.47
CA ALA A 107 -11.06 -6.07 3.23
C ALA A 107 -11.60 -4.63 3.23
N HIS A 108 -10.72 -3.62 3.33
CA HIS A 108 -11.10 -2.21 3.27
C HIS A 108 -11.65 -1.82 1.89
N ILE A 109 -11.02 -2.29 0.81
CA ILE A 109 -11.54 -2.12 -0.57
C ILE A 109 -12.95 -2.71 -0.66
N MET A 110 -13.15 -3.94 -0.17
CA MET A 110 -14.46 -4.59 -0.20
C MET A 110 -15.48 -3.87 0.68
N ALA A 111 -15.07 -3.24 1.78
CA ALA A 111 -15.98 -2.41 2.58
C ALA A 111 -16.53 -1.24 1.75
N PHE A 112 -15.70 -0.54 0.97
CA PHE A 112 -16.17 0.49 0.02
C PHE A 112 -17.05 -0.10 -1.09
N VAL A 113 -16.61 -1.19 -1.75
CA VAL A 113 -17.39 -1.86 -2.80
C VAL A 113 -18.78 -2.24 -2.28
N LEU A 114 -18.85 -2.90 -1.13
CA LEU A 114 -20.12 -3.34 -0.54
C LEU A 114 -20.98 -2.16 -0.05
N ALA A 115 -20.35 -1.11 0.52
CA ALA A 115 -21.08 0.08 0.94
C ALA A 115 -21.76 0.78 -0.25
N PHE A 116 -21.08 0.88 -1.38
CA PHE A 116 -21.66 1.44 -2.59
C PHE A 116 -22.68 0.49 -3.23
N ALA A 117 -22.33 -0.79 -3.38
CA ALA A 117 -23.22 -1.78 -4.00
C ALA A 117 -24.55 -1.94 -3.24
N ARG A 118 -24.56 -1.70 -1.92
CA ARG A 118 -25.73 -1.80 -1.05
C ARG A 118 -26.31 -0.45 -0.64
N ASP A 119 -25.90 0.64 -1.29
CA ASP A 119 -26.41 2.00 -1.09
C ASP A 119 -26.21 2.56 0.34
N PHE A 120 -25.21 2.06 1.09
CA PHE A 120 -24.94 2.52 2.46
C PHE A 120 -24.52 3.98 2.51
N HIS A 121 -23.87 4.48 1.46
CA HIS A 121 -23.53 5.90 1.32
C HIS A 121 -24.76 6.83 1.32
N THR A 122 -25.94 6.31 0.95
CA THR A 122 -27.22 7.00 1.08
C THR A 122 -27.88 6.77 2.45
N TYR A 123 -27.89 5.51 2.93
CA TYR A 123 -28.66 5.16 4.13
C TYR A 123 -27.97 5.57 5.44
N LEU A 124 -26.65 5.61 5.52
CA LEU A 124 -25.95 6.07 6.73
C LEU A 124 -26.23 7.54 7.05
N PRO A 125 -26.19 8.49 6.08
CA PRO A 125 -26.66 9.86 6.31
C PRO A 125 -28.14 9.97 6.71
N GLN A 126 -29.01 9.14 6.15
CA GLN A 126 -30.43 9.10 6.55
C GLN A 126 -30.59 8.63 8.00
N GLN A 127 -29.87 7.59 8.40
CA GLN A 127 -29.84 7.13 9.79
C GLN A 127 -29.43 8.24 10.76
N ALA A 128 -28.38 9.00 10.45
CA ALA A 128 -27.94 10.14 11.24
C ALA A 128 -29.01 11.23 11.39
N ARG A 129 -29.86 11.41 10.36
CA ARG A 129 -31.00 12.35 10.35
C ARG A 129 -32.31 11.74 10.86
N ARG A 130 -32.32 10.48 11.31
CA ARG A 130 -33.53 9.72 11.72
C ARG A 130 -34.59 9.63 10.63
N GLN A 131 -34.16 9.50 9.36
CA GLN A 131 -35.00 9.35 8.19
C GLN A 131 -35.09 7.87 7.80
N TYR A 132 -36.32 7.37 7.54
CA TYR A 132 -36.58 6.02 7.06
C TYR A 132 -37.19 6.08 5.67
N GLN A 133 -36.30 6.16 4.64
CA GLN A 133 -36.73 6.24 3.24
C GLN A 133 -36.00 5.18 2.42
N ALA A 134 -36.75 4.20 1.92
CA ALA A 134 -36.22 3.24 0.95
C ALA A 134 -36.16 3.89 -0.45
N ARG A 135 -35.13 3.57 -1.21
CA ARG A 135 -35.15 3.83 -2.66
C ARG A 135 -36.05 2.82 -3.37
N PRO A 136 -36.55 3.14 -4.59
CA PRO A 136 -37.22 2.14 -5.44
C PRO A 136 -36.28 0.92 -5.64
N LEU A 137 -36.90 -0.27 -5.74
CA LEU A 137 -36.19 -1.57 -5.73
C LEU A 137 -35.05 -1.68 -6.76
N ASP A 138 -35.15 -0.98 -7.89
CA ASP A 138 -34.27 -1.13 -9.04
C ASP A 138 -33.25 0.01 -9.16
N THR A 139 -33.14 0.90 -8.17
CA THR A 139 -32.26 2.08 -8.27
C THR A 139 -31.19 2.09 -7.20
N GLY A 140 -29.94 2.33 -7.60
CA GLY A 140 -28.80 2.53 -6.69
C GLY A 140 -28.14 1.26 -6.17
N ILE A 141 -28.77 0.08 -6.37
CA ILE A 141 -28.21 -1.21 -5.95
C ILE A 141 -27.40 -1.83 -7.10
N VAL A 142 -26.15 -2.19 -6.83
CA VAL A 142 -25.32 -2.91 -7.81
C VAL A 142 -25.33 -4.40 -7.49
N HIS A 143 -25.74 -5.22 -8.48
CA HIS A 143 -25.65 -6.68 -8.39
C HIS A 143 -24.24 -7.14 -8.75
N LEU A 144 -23.45 -7.47 -7.74
CA LEU A 144 -22.01 -7.74 -7.91
C LEU A 144 -21.68 -8.83 -8.94
N PRO A 145 -22.43 -9.95 -9.07
CA PRO A 145 -22.16 -10.95 -10.10
C PRO A 145 -22.25 -10.45 -11.55
N GLU A 146 -22.91 -9.32 -11.80
CA GLU A 146 -23.01 -8.68 -13.13
C GLU A 146 -22.06 -7.48 -13.25
N ALA A 147 -21.40 -7.09 -12.15
CA ALA A 147 -20.53 -5.93 -12.10
C ALA A 147 -19.10 -6.26 -12.53
N THR A 148 -18.44 -5.25 -13.10
CA THR A 148 -17.02 -5.31 -13.49
C THR A 148 -16.17 -4.45 -12.55
N ALA A 149 -15.16 -5.05 -11.93
CA ALA A 149 -14.09 -4.36 -11.23
C ALA A 149 -12.89 -4.17 -12.16
N LEU A 150 -12.48 -2.93 -12.36
CA LEU A 150 -11.23 -2.57 -13.03
C LEU A 150 -10.20 -2.21 -11.96
N ILE A 151 -9.18 -3.06 -11.79
CA ILE A 151 -8.13 -2.89 -10.80
C ILE A 151 -6.89 -2.31 -11.48
N VAL A 152 -6.53 -1.08 -11.11
CA VAL A 152 -5.35 -0.37 -11.62
C VAL A 152 -4.21 -0.59 -10.63
N GLY A 153 -3.25 -1.43 -11.05
CA GLY A 153 -2.18 -1.98 -10.23
C GLY A 153 -2.53 -3.37 -9.68
N VAL A 154 -1.98 -4.44 -10.25
CA VAL A 154 -2.25 -5.82 -9.82
C VAL A 154 -1.03 -6.41 -9.09
N GLY A 155 -0.47 -5.63 -8.15
CA GLY A 155 0.53 -6.07 -7.18
C GLY A 155 -0.11 -6.91 -6.06
N GLY A 156 0.53 -7.01 -4.89
CA GLY A 156 0.00 -7.79 -3.76
C GLY A 156 -1.41 -7.37 -3.34
N ILE A 157 -1.64 -6.07 -3.13
CA ILE A 157 -2.95 -5.52 -2.74
C ILE A 157 -3.98 -5.71 -3.85
N GLY A 158 -3.62 -5.36 -5.11
CA GLY A 158 -4.55 -5.48 -6.24
C GLY A 158 -4.92 -6.94 -6.54
N SER A 159 -4.00 -7.89 -6.36
CA SER A 159 -4.29 -9.32 -6.50
C SER A 159 -5.24 -9.82 -5.40
N GLU A 160 -5.08 -9.35 -4.17
CA GLU A 160 -6.01 -9.69 -3.09
C GLU A 160 -7.40 -9.06 -3.34
N ALA A 161 -7.46 -7.81 -3.79
CA ALA A 161 -8.72 -7.18 -4.21
C ALA A 161 -9.39 -7.97 -5.35
N ALA A 162 -8.61 -8.44 -6.34
CA ALA A 162 -9.12 -9.27 -7.44
C ALA A 162 -9.74 -10.58 -6.92
N ARG A 163 -9.02 -11.28 -6.04
CA ARG A 163 -9.49 -12.52 -5.42
C ARG A 163 -10.83 -12.31 -4.69
N LEU A 164 -10.92 -11.23 -3.92
CA LEU A 164 -12.13 -10.90 -3.16
C LEU A 164 -13.28 -10.48 -4.08
N CYS A 165 -13.06 -9.61 -5.07
CA CYS A 165 -14.07 -9.25 -6.08
C CYS A 165 -14.58 -10.50 -6.80
N LYS A 166 -13.67 -11.43 -7.15
CA LYS A 166 -14.03 -12.70 -7.80
C LYS A 166 -14.86 -13.59 -6.90
N ALA A 167 -14.60 -13.63 -5.59
CA ALA A 167 -15.39 -14.37 -4.61
C ALA A 167 -16.84 -13.85 -4.51
N PHE A 168 -17.08 -12.59 -4.85
CA PHE A 168 -18.44 -12.01 -4.99
C PHE A 168 -19.01 -12.15 -6.40
N GLY A 169 -18.37 -12.91 -7.29
CA GLY A 169 -18.87 -13.21 -8.63
C GLY A 169 -18.58 -12.14 -9.68
N MET A 170 -17.85 -11.06 -9.34
CA MET A 170 -17.58 -9.97 -10.26
C MET A 170 -16.67 -10.41 -11.43
N ARG A 171 -16.81 -9.77 -12.60
CA ARG A 171 -15.79 -9.77 -13.63
C ARG A 171 -14.63 -8.85 -13.19
N VAL A 172 -13.41 -9.34 -13.26
CA VAL A 172 -12.21 -8.60 -12.82
C VAL A 172 -11.28 -8.35 -14.01
N ILE A 173 -11.03 -7.08 -14.31
CA ILE A 173 -10.04 -6.62 -15.30
C ILE A 173 -8.88 -5.97 -14.54
N GLY A 174 -7.66 -6.42 -14.79
CA GLY A 174 -6.44 -5.85 -14.24
C GLY A 174 -5.72 -4.95 -15.25
N VAL A 175 -5.13 -3.86 -14.77
CA VAL A 175 -4.16 -3.04 -15.52
C VAL A 175 -2.89 -2.95 -14.70
N ASP A 176 -1.75 -3.38 -15.25
CA ASP A 176 -0.46 -3.32 -14.58
C ASP A 176 0.66 -2.98 -15.55
N ALA A 177 1.64 -2.16 -15.08
CA ALA A 177 2.76 -1.72 -15.90
C ALA A 177 3.92 -2.73 -15.97
N ARG A 178 4.00 -3.66 -15.02
CA ARG A 178 5.15 -4.55 -14.83
C ARG A 178 4.78 -6.02 -14.94
N ARG A 179 3.55 -6.35 -14.58
CA ARG A 179 3.11 -7.74 -14.50
C ARG A 179 2.73 -8.27 -15.88
N SER A 180 3.33 -9.38 -16.26
CA SER A 180 3.00 -10.11 -17.50
C SER A 180 2.20 -11.38 -17.24
N ASP A 181 2.25 -11.92 -16.01
CA ASP A 181 1.48 -13.09 -15.60
C ASP A 181 0.13 -12.65 -15.01
N LYS A 182 -0.93 -13.32 -15.41
CA LYS A 182 -2.28 -13.08 -14.91
C LYS A 182 -2.46 -13.77 -13.55
N PRO A 183 -2.65 -13.02 -12.43
CA PRO A 183 -2.85 -13.63 -11.12
C PRO A 183 -4.23 -14.29 -11.00
N GLU A 184 -4.35 -15.18 -10.04
CA GLU A 184 -5.64 -15.78 -9.69
C GLU A 184 -6.68 -14.70 -9.35
N GLY A 185 -7.91 -14.90 -9.82
CA GLY A 185 -9.00 -13.93 -9.61
C GLY A 185 -9.09 -12.81 -10.65
N VAL A 186 -8.12 -12.65 -11.54
CA VAL A 186 -8.16 -11.70 -12.66
C VAL A 186 -8.62 -12.43 -13.94
N ASP A 187 -9.68 -11.94 -14.58
CA ASP A 187 -10.19 -12.52 -15.84
C ASP A 187 -9.36 -12.05 -17.03
N GLU A 188 -8.97 -10.76 -17.05
CA GLU A 188 -8.19 -10.14 -18.11
C GLU A 188 -7.09 -9.25 -17.50
N LEU A 189 -5.88 -9.30 -18.06
CA LEU A 189 -4.75 -8.44 -17.66
C LEU A 189 -4.26 -7.64 -18.86
N HIS A 190 -4.12 -6.33 -18.69
CA HIS A 190 -3.73 -5.39 -19.71
C HIS A 190 -2.61 -4.45 -19.26
N GLY A 191 -1.90 -3.85 -20.22
CA GLY A 191 -0.96 -2.76 -19.98
C GLY A 191 -1.67 -1.41 -19.74
N PRO A 192 -0.93 -0.40 -19.23
CA PRO A 192 -1.47 0.93 -18.93
C PRO A 192 -2.06 1.67 -20.16
N ASP A 193 -1.60 1.36 -21.35
CA ASP A 193 -2.10 1.89 -22.61
C ASP A 193 -3.58 1.56 -22.87
N ARG A 194 -4.09 0.52 -22.20
CA ARG A 194 -5.48 0.09 -22.35
C ARG A 194 -6.44 0.75 -21.35
N LEU A 195 -5.94 1.52 -20.38
CA LEU A 195 -6.76 2.09 -19.32
C LEU A 195 -7.96 2.87 -19.87
N ASP A 196 -7.72 3.77 -20.83
CA ASP A 196 -8.75 4.67 -21.35
C ASP A 196 -9.91 3.96 -22.07
N VAL A 197 -9.70 2.77 -22.62
CA VAL A 197 -10.73 1.96 -23.28
C VAL A 197 -11.39 0.96 -22.33
N LEU A 198 -10.81 0.74 -21.16
CA LEU A 198 -11.36 -0.14 -20.12
C LEU A 198 -12.24 0.62 -19.12
N LEU A 199 -11.97 1.90 -18.86
CA LEU A 199 -12.76 2.74 -17.94
C LEU A 199 -14.27 2.70 -18.22
N PRO A 200 -14.77 2.76 -19.48
CA PRO A 200 -16.20 2.69 -19.78
C PRO A 200 -16.87 1.33 -19.47
N GLN A 201 -16.06 0.27 -19.21
CA GLN A 201 -16.58 -1.05 -18.93
C GLN A 201 -16.79 -1.29 -17.43
N ALA A 202 -16.12 -0.49 -16.59
CA ALA A 202 -16.05 -0.71 -15.14
C ALA A 202 -17.27 -0.14 -14.39
N ASP A 203 -17.74 -0.90 -13.42
CA ASP A 203 -18.68 -0.43 -12.39
C ASP A 203 -17.94 0.05 -11.13
N PHE A 204 -16.77 -0.54 -10.88
CA PHE A 204 -15.83 -0.12 -9.85
C PHE A 204 -14.44 0.02 -10.45
N VAL A 205 -13.83 1.20 -10.31
CA VAL A 205 -12.43 1.46 -10.64
C VAL A 205 -11.64 1.50 -9.33
N ILE A 206 -10.74 0.55 -9.12
CA ILE A 206 -10.00 0.36 -7.86
C ILE A 206 -8.52 0.68 -8.11
N MET A 207 -8.02 1.74 -7.47
CA MET A 207 -6.65 2.23 -7.60
C MET A 207 -5.78 1.67 -6.47
N THR A 208 -4.75 0.87 -6.83
CA THR A 208 -3.78 0.28 -5.89
C THR A 208 -2.33 0.53 -6.31
N ILE A 209 -2.12 1.51 -7.21
CA ILE A 209 -0.81 1.87 -7.74
C ILE A 209 -0.03 2.80 -6.80
N PRO A 210 1.31 2.74 -6.83
CA PRO A 210 2.16 3.72 -6.17
C PRO A 210 2.09 5.07 -6.90
N HIS A 211 2.47 6.14 -6.18
CA HIS A 211 2.74 7.44 -6.79
C HIS A 211 4.12 7.42 -7.46
N THR A 212 4.15 7.76 -8.72
CA THR A 212 5.35 7.94 -9.56
C THR A 212 5.08 9.08 -10.54
N PRO A 213 6.10 9.62 -11.24
CA PRO A 213 5.86 10.61 -12.29
C PRO A 213 4.88 10.14 -13.38
N ALA A 214 4.80 8.84 -13.65
CA ALA A 214 3.88 8.28 -14.64
C ALA A 214 2.44 8.08 -14.11
N THR A 215 2.25 8.08 -12.79
CA THR A 215 0.95 7.87 -12.16
C THR A 215 0.40 9.11 -11.44
N GLU A 216 1.17 10.19 -11.39
CA GLU A 216 0.71 11.47 -10.84
C GLU A 216 -0.46 12.01 -11.66
N GLY A 217 -1.57 12.29 -10.98
CA GLY A 217 -2.80 12.76 -11.61
C GLY A 217 -3.34 11.80 -12.67
N LEU A 218 -3.05 10.50 -12.56
CA LEU A 218 -3.51 9.52 -13.54
C LEU A 218 -5.02 9.57 -13.76
N MET A 219 -5.79 9.75 -12.69
CA MET A 219 -7.24 9.97 -12.77
C MET A 219 -7.53 11.48 -12.73
N ASP A 220 -7.51 12.08 -13.89
CA ASP A 220 -7.90 13.46 -14.17
C ASP A 220 -9.35 13.54 -14.64
N ARG A 221 -9.84 14.77 -14.90
CA ARG A 221 -11.21 15.00 -15.38
C ARG A 221 -11.53 14.26 -16.67
N ALA A 222 -10.58 14.12 -17.58
CA ALA A 222 -10.80 13.46 -18.85
C ALA A 222 -11.06 11.95 -18.66
N ARG A 223 -10.32 11.30 -17.75
CA ARG A 223 -10.51 9.89 -17.41
C ARG A 223 -11.73 9.64 -16.54
N LEU A 224 -12.03 10.53 -15.59
CA LEU A 224 -13.26 10.45 -14.80
C LEU A 224 -14.51 10.46 -15.72
N ARG A 225 -14.54 11.32 -16.74
CA ARG A 225 -15.62 11.36 -17.75
C ARG A 225 -15.71 10.12 -18.63
N ARG A 226 -14.66 9.28 -18.70
CA ARG A 226 -14.72 8.00 -19.44
C ARG A 226 -15.34 6.89 -18.62
N MET A 227 -15.42 7.04 -17.31
CA MET A 227 -16.13 6.08 -16.45
C MET A 227 -17.63 6.12 -16.74
N LYS A 228 -18.34 5.05 -16.37
CA LYS A 228 -19.81 5.08 -16.41
C LYS A 228 -20.33 6.12 -15.41
N PRO A 229 -21.41 6.84 -15.70
CA PRO A 229 -22.08 7.69 -14.70
C PRO A 229 -22.53 6.93 -13.45
N SER A 230 -22.74 5.62 -13.56
CA SER A 230 -23.06 4.71 -12.46
C SER A 230 -21.84 4.13 -11.74
N ALA A 231 -20.61 4.39 -12.20
CA ALA A 231 -19.40 3.80 -11.65
C ALA A 231 -18.89 4.52 -10.39
N PHE A 232 -18.18 3.76 -9.57
CA PHE A 232 -17.52 4.25 -8.36
C PHE A 232 -16.00 4.18 -8.50
N LEU A 233 -15.31 5.25 -8.07
CA LEU A 233 -13.86 5.28 -7.94
C LEU A 233 -13.46 4.90 -6.52
N ILE A 234 -12.55 3.94 -6.34
CA ILE A 234 -11.97 3.59 -5.03
C ILE A 234 -10.47 3.81 -5.11
N ASN A 235 -9.92 4.65 -4.23
CA ASN A 235 -8.48 4.88 -4.15
C ASN A 235 -7.94 4.56 -2.76
N ILE A 236 -7.12 3.51 -2.69
CA ILE A 236 -6.36 3.12 -1.49
C ILE A 236 -4.85 3.07 -1.78
N GLY A 237 -4.43 3.48 -2.96
CA GLY A 237 -3.03 3.49 -3.37
C GLY A 237 -2.27 4.69 -2.82
N ARG A 238 -2.29 5.80 -3.57
CA ARG A 238 -1.72 7.10 -3.18
C ARG A 238 -2.61 8.22 -3.67
N GLY A 239 -2.80 9.25 -2.85
CA GLY A 239 -3.67 10.37 -3.16
C GLY A 239 -3.29 11.12 -4.42
N MET A 240 -2.01 11.35 -4.64
CA MET A 240 -1.47 12.04 -5.83
C MET A 240 -1.80 11.36 -7.17
N THR A 241 -2.35 10.14 -7.17
CA THR A 241 -2.77 9.45 -8.41
C THR A 241 -4.14 9.93 -8.92
N VAL A 242 -4.88 10.68 -8.12
CA VAL A 242 -6.20 11.24 -8.46
C VAL A 242 -6.15 12.76 -8.23
N ARG A 243 -6.55 13.55 -9.22
CA ARG A 243 -6.70 15.00 -9.04
C ARG A 243 -8.00 15.28 -8.28
N LEU A 244 -7.88 15.69 -7.01
CA LEU A 244 -9.05 15.84 -6.12
C LEU A 244 -10.03 16.93 -6.59
N ASP A 245 -9.55 18.05 -7.14
CA ASP A 245 -10.42 19.10 -7.69
C ASP A 245 -11.25 18.57 -8.88
N ASP A 246 -10.63 17.78 -9.76
CA ASP A 246 -11.29 17.13 -10.89
C ASP A 246 -12.33 16.13 -10.41
N LEU A 247 -12.00 15.36 -9.37
CA LEU A 247 -12.93 14.39 -8.76
C LEU A 247 -14.14 15.09 -8.14
N VAL A 248 -13.91 16.14 -7.34
CA VAL A 248 -15.00 16.94 -6.74
C VAL A 248 -15.92 17.49 -7.83
N ALA A 249 -15.34 18.05 -8.89
CA ALA A 249 -16.11 18.58 -10.01
C ALA A 249 -16.88 17.48 -10.77
N ALA A 250 -16.30 16.27 -10.93
CA ALA A 250 -16.96 15.13 -11.57
C ALA A 250 -18.15 14.60 -10.75
N LEU A 251 -17.98 14.52 -9.42
CA LEU A 251 -19.04 14.11 -8.49
C LEU A 251 -20.23 15.08 -8.50
N HIS A 252 -19.98 16.39 -8.42
CA HIS A 252 -21.03 17.39 -8.48
C HIS A 252 -21.74 17.44 -9.84
N ALA A 253 -21.05 17.12 -10.92
CA ALA A 253 -21.62 17.03 -12.26
C ALA A 253 -22.34 15.70 -12.52
N GLY A 254 -22.28 14.72 -11.62
CA GLY A 254 -22.85 13.37 -11.82
C GLY A 254 -22.13 12.58 -12.93
N GLU A 255 -20.88 12.90 -13.22
CA GLU A 255 -20.07 12.20 -14.23
C GLU A 255 -19.66 10.80 -13.76
N ILE A 256 -19.62 10.58 -12.43
CA ILE A 256 -19.51 9.29 -11.76
C ILE A 256 -20.46 9.24 -10.57
N ALA A 257 -20.81 8.03 -10.09
CA ALA A 257 -21.79 7.84 -9.03
C ALA A 257 -21.26 8.19 -7.63
N GLY A 258 -19.97 7.98 -7.37
CA GLY A 258 -19.38 8.25 -6.06
C GLY A 258 -17.90 7.85 -5.99
N ALA A 259 -17.29 8.08 -4.82
CA ALA A 259 -15.88 7.72 -4.58
C ALA A 259 -15.64 7.24 -3.15
N GLY A 260 -14.82 6.19 -2.98
CA GLY A 260 -14.27 5.69 -1.71
C GLY A 260 -12.78 6.00 -1.63
N LEU A 261 -12.36 6.81 -0.67
CA LEU A 261 -10.99 7.31 -0.61
C LEU A 261 -10.40 7.06 0.78
N ASP A 262 -9.25 6.42 0.81
CA ASP A 262 -8.42 6.29 2.02
C ASP A 262 -7.18 7.19 1.99
N VAL A 263 -6.87 7.77 0.81
CA VAL A 263 -5.67 8.58 0.54
C VAL A 263 -6.01 9.83 -0.25
N PHE A 264 -5.22 10.92 -0.02
CA PHE A 264 -5.51 12.26 -0.55
C PHE A 264 -4.22 12.92 -1.08
N GLU A 265 -4.36 13.91 -1.99
CA GLU A 265 -3.22 14.70 -2.48
C GLU A 265 -2.51 15.43 -1.35
N ILE A 266 -3.25 15.87 -0.32
CA ILE A 266 -2.73 16.51 0.89
C ILE A 266 -3.26 15.73 2.09
N GLU A 267 -2.36 15.25 2.93
CA GLU A 267 -2.69 14.53 4.16
C GLU A 267 -2.06 15.21 5.38
N PRO A 268 -2.84 15.52 6.43
CA PRO A 268 -4.29 15.31 6.57
C PRO A 268 -5.11 16.14 5.59
N LEU A 269 -6.28 15.60 5.13
CA LEU A 269 -7.20 16.35 4.27
C LEU A 269 -7.69 17.62 5.02
N PRO A 270 -7.48 18.83 4.45
CA PRO A 270 -7.90 20.07 5.10
C PRO A 270 -9.40 20.08 5.45
N ALA A 271 -9.75 20.64 6.61
CA ALA A 271 -11.11 20.63 7.13
C ALA A 271 -12.12 21.42 6.25
N ASP A 272 -11.62 22.35 5.45
CA ASP A 272 -12.37 23.19 4.51
C ASP A 272 -12.37 22.64 3.07
N HIS A 273 -11.77 21.49 2.83
CA HIS A 273 -11.70 20.91 1.48
C HIS A 273 -13.09 20.54 0.96
N ALA A 274 -13.38 20.88 -0.31
CA ALA A 274 -14.67 20.68 -0.95
C ALA A 274 -15.12 19.20 -1.01
N LEU A 275 -14.19 18.27 -0.94
CA LEU A 275 -14.48 16.82 -0.93
C LEU A 275 -15.38 16.40 0.24
N TRP A 276 -15.29 17.07 1.42
CA TRP A 276 -16.14 16.75 2.58
C TRP A 276 -17.64 16.92 2.30
N SER A 277 -17.99 17.81 1.37
CA SER A 277 -19.37 18.09 0.96
C SER A 277 -19.76 17.51 -0.40
N ALA A 278 -18.83 16.85 -1.08
CA ALA A 278 -19.10 16.22 -2.37
C ALA A 278 -20.09 15.06 -2.22
N PRO A 279 -20.98 14.85 -3.18
CA PRO A 279 -22.00 13.79 -3.10
C PRO A 279 -21.37 12.41 -3.18
N ASN A 280 -21.94 11.46 -2.40
CA ASN A 280 -21.61 10.04 -2.45
C ASN A 280 -20.11 9.74 -2.24
N VAL A 281 -19.47 10.44 -1.33
CA VAL A 281 -18.06 10.19 -0.94
C VAL A 281 -18.02 9.45 0.39
N LEU A 282 -17.20 8.41 0.46
CA LEU A 282 -16.80 7.73 1.69
C LEU A 282 -15.31 7.99 1.91
N ILE A 283 -14.96 8.47 3.10
CA ILE A 283 -13.59 8.88 3.47
C ILE A 283 -13.12 8.08 4.67
N THR A 284 -11.91 7.54 4.58
CA THR A 284 -11.17 7.00 5.72
C THR A 284 -9.78 7.66 5.79
N PRO A 285 -9.20 7.91 6.99
CA PRO A 285 -8.00 8.74 7.14
C PRO A 285 -6.71 7.92 7.02
N HIS A 286 -6.45 7.35 5.85
CA HIS A 286 -5.27 6.54 5.51
C HIS A 286 -5.06 5.35 6.48
N THR A 287 -6.14 4.60 6.72
CA THR A 287 -6.21 3.51 7.69
C THR A 287 -6.48 2.13 7.07
N ALA A 288 -6.56 2.05 5.73
CA ALA A 288 -6.84 0.79 5.04
C ALA A 288 -5.85 -0.34 5.39
N GLY A 289 -4.61 0.03 5.70
CA GLY A 289 -3.58 -0.91 6.14
C GLY A 289 -3.57 -1.22 7.64
N TYR A 290 -4.44 -0.60 8.45
CA TYR A 290 -4.48 -0.85 9.89
C TYR A 290 -5.14 -2.18 10.19
N GLY A 291 -4.60 -2.90 11.16
CA GLY A 291 -5.16 -4.16 11.59
C GLY A 291 -4.30 -4.85 12.65
N PRO A 292 -4.81 -5.93 13.25
CA PRO A 292 -4.06 -6.72 14.22
C PRO A 292 -2.90 -7.48 13.55
N TYR A 293 -1.95 -7.95 14.36
CA TYR A 293 -0.86 -8.85 13.97
C TYR A 293 0.18 -8.26 13.00
N LEU A 294 0.16 -6.96 12.73
CA LEU A 294 1.12 -6.35 11.79
C LEU A 294 2.56 -6.40 12.31
N ASP A 295 2.75 -6.22 13.62
CA ASP A 295 4.08 -6.31 14.23
C ASP A 295 4.62 -7.73 14.27
N ASP A 296 3.74 -8.72 14.48
CA ASP A 296 4.11 -10.14 14.37
C ASP A 296 4.53 -10.49 12.95
N ARG A 297 3.77 -10.03 11.94
CA ARG A 297 4.10 -10.24 10.51
C ARG A 297 5.42 -9.55 10.11
N ARG A 298 5.70 -8.35 10.64
CA ARG A 298 6.99 -7.67 10.44
C ARG A 298 8.14 -8.48 11.03
N LEU A 299 7.96 -8.94 12.27
CA LEU A 299 8.94 -9.77 12.95
C LEU A 299 9.19 -11.07 12.17
N ASP A 300 8.16 -11.75 11.68
CA ASP A 300 8.30 -12.97 10.89
C ASP A 300 9.12 -12.75 9.61
N ILE A 301 8.90 -11.63 8.90
CA ILE A 301 9.70 -11.26 7.72
C ILE A 301 11.16 -10.98 8.12
N LEU A 302 11.38 -10.26 9.22
CA LEU A 302 12.74 -9.96 9.71
C LEU A 302 13.48 -11.25 10.07
N LEU A 303 12.85 -12.17 10.83
CA LEU A 303 13.42 -13.45 11.21
C LEU A 303 13.71 -14.34 10.00
N ASP A 304 12.77 -14.44 9.05
CA ASP A 304 12.99 -15.20 7.81
C ASP A 304 14.15 -14.61 7.00
N ASN A 305 14.24 -13.29 6.87
CA ASN A 305 15.37 -12.65 6.20
C ASN A 305 16.70 -12.84 6.95
N CYS A 306 16.71 -12.89 8.28
CA CYS A 306 17.91 -13.24 9.05
C CYS A 306 18.38 -14.66 8.71
N ARG A 307 17.47 -15.63 8.66
CA ARG A 307 17.78 -17.03 8.28
C ARG A 307 18.30 -17.12 6.85
N ARG A 308 17.65 -16.47 5.91
CA ARG A 308 18.06 -16.42 4.49
C ARG A 308 19.43 -15.75 4.32
N PHE A 309 19.66 -14.64 5.01
CA PHE A 309 20.92 -13.93 4.96
C PHE A 309 22.07 -14.79 5.48
N ALA A 310 21.90 -15.45 6.63
CA ALA A 310 22.89 -16.38 7.18
C ALA A 310 23.19 -17.54 6.24
N ALA A 311 22.16 -18.05 5.52
CA ALA A 311 22.26 -19.16 4.57
C ALA A 311 22.72 -18.71 3.17
N GLY A 312 22.94 -17.42 2.91
CA GLY A 312 23.28 -16.89 1.58
C GLY A 312 22.16 -17.06 0.56
N GLN A 313 20.91 -17.17 1.01
CA GLN A 313 19.72 -17.32 0.15
C GLN A 313 19.17 -15.94 -0.27
N PRO A 314 18.39 -15.85 -1.37
CA PRO A 314 17.69 -14.62 -1.75
C PRO A 314 16.78 -14.13 -0.63
N LEU A 315 16.86 -12.84 -0.31
CA LEU A 315 16.02 -12.21 0.71
C LEU A 315 14.60 -11.97 0.17
N ARG A 316 13.62 -11.95 1.09
CA ARG A 316 12.24 -11.56 0.78
C ARG A 316 12.11 -10.05 0.65
N ASN A 317 11.19 -9.62 -0.18
CA ASN A 317 10.78 -8.22 -0.33
C ASN A 317 11.95 -7.28 -0.68
N VAL A 318 12.85 -7.73 -1.56
CA VAL A 318 13.93 -6.90 -2.09
C VAL A 318 13.34 -5.72 -2.85
N VAL A 319 13.85 -4.53 -2.57
CA VAL A 319 13.41 -3.26 -3.16
C VAL A 319 14.35 -2.88 -4.30
N ASP A 320 13.78 -2.49 -5.44
CA ASP A 320 14.51 -1.70 -6.42
C ASP A 320 14.67 -0.26 -5.88
N LYS A 321 15.86 0.06 -5.43
CA LYS A 321 16.16 1.36 -4.79
C LYS A 321 15.96 2.55 -5.73
N ALA A 322 16.11 2.38 -7.04
CA ALA A 322 15.91 3.44 -8.03
C ALA A 322 14.41 3.76 -8.22
N SER A 323 13.55 2.76 -8.09
CA SER A 323 12.09 2.89 -8.19
C SER A 323 11.40 3.00 -6.84
N TRP A 324 12.13 2.79 -5.72
CA TRP A 324 11.65 2.84 -4.32
C TRP A 324 10.68 1.72 -3.93
N PHE A 325 10.53 0.63 -4.69
CA PHE A 325 9.61 -0.49 -4.42
C PHE A 325 9.99 -1.82 -5.11
#